data_e27c4d1e6ba3fb3d7f6b9b0d3108db5d
#
_entry.id   e27c4d1e6ba3fb3d7f6b9b0d3108db5d
#
_cell.length_a   1.000
_cell.length_b   1.000
_cell.length_c   1.000
_cell.angle_alpha   90.00
_cell.angle_beta   90.00
_cell.angle_gamma   90.00
#
_symmetry.space_group_name_H-M   'P 1'
#
loop_
_entity.id
_entity.type
_entity.pdbx_description
1 polymer ?
#
loop_
_entity_poly.entity_id
_entity_poly.type
_entity_poly.pdbx_seq_one_letter_code
_entity_poly.pdbx_strand_id
1 'polypeptide(L)'
;MSDRWEGPTRRALLGSATAVAAGAVTGGPAAAVTGQVPALWREFTRTPFTHPQIPYIGRAGQRAGAAHFPRRPVVADVRAYGATADGSADSAPAINRAVAAAGRAGGGTVLIPPGTYRLDGLIHVGHSNVVLRGAGSARTKLYATRSLAELIGAYGSRYGGDKSSWSWAGGLIWFCPENRFATLTNAIRAKAWPFEGWTGNKRDEWETLTKVEPAHRGSWTVTVADPGRLRPGRLVLLRLADDAGHTLLEHMAGGGPGPEAYHWNDKTKLTSYVPYEWPVRIARVRGRKVTLERPLPLDTRPEWDPRLTTHVEALTGSGVEGLTLEAVETPQAPHLLDRGHNGVTFQCAYDCWADDIVVRHMDNGFGLVSASACTLRNTRVAGRGTHHPYFCREGSHDNLVEDFVIEERTTPAPAGTQLHGINVEGLSSYNVWSRGDMRMGTFDTHRGMPFANVRTDITVTNNGRHGGDAVAGPLFGARFTHWNIRVTNARAGLMRIDGLAPYSATVGINEVTEFDQIDVPDFSGDLHSRLELYGTSGTVRPRNLYEAQRELGPGDRLSAR
;
A
#
# COMPACT_ATOMS: atom_id res chain seq x y z
N MET A 1 -28.83 -43.81 -49.99
CA MET A 1 -29.63 -42.63 -50.16
C MET A 1 -28.92 -41.51 -49.46
N SER A 2 -28.20 -40.85 -50.26
CA SER A 2 -27.48 -39.63 -50.19
C SER A 2 -28.42 -38.42 -50.11
N ASP A 3 -28.08 -37.46 -49.27
CA ASP A 3 -28.38 -36.08 -49.66
C ASP A 3 -27.36 -35.14 -48.98
N ARG A 4 -26.62 -34.50 -49.90
CA ARG A 4 -25.67 -33.42 -49.64
C ARG A 4 -26.44 -32.12 -49.43
N TRP A 5 -26.04 -31.30 -48.49
CA TRP A 5 -26.49 -29.90 -48.43
C TRP A 5 -25.39 -28.96 -48.90
N GLU A 6 -25.65 -28.25 -50.00
CA GLU A 6 -24.81 -27.19 -50.56
C GLU A 6 -25.19 -25.84 -49.93
N GLY A 7 -24.22 -25.04 -49.63
CA GLY A 7 -24.40 -23.68 -49.11
C GLY A 7 -24.65 -22.64 -50.22
N PRO A 8 -25.33 -21.53 -49.91
CA PRO A 8 -25.54 -20.46 -50.91
C PRO A 8 -24.43 -19.45 -50.97
N THR A 9 -24.09 -19.13 -52.20
CA THR A 9 -23.15 -18.16 -52.73
C THR A 9 -23.47 -16.71 -52.41
N ARG A 10 -22.40 -15.92 -52.31
CA ARG A 10 -22.41 -14.45 -52.24
C ARG A 10 -23.17 -13.84 -53.44
N ARG A 11 -24.10 -12.91 -53.14
CA ARG A 11 -24.57 -11.90 -54.08
C ARG A 11 -24.31 -10.51 -53.55
N ALA A 12 -23.56 -9.75 -54.31
CA ALA A 12 -23.37 -8.31 -54.17
C ALA A 12 -24.67 -7.57 -54.44
N LEU A 13 -25.03 -6.62 -53.60
CA LEU A 13 -26.06 -5.63 -53.87
C LEU A 13 -25.42 -4.24 -53.80
N LEU A 14 -25.27 -3.65 -54.97
CA LEU A 14 -25.07 -2.22 -55.17
C LEU A 14 -26.39 -1.50 -54.84
N GLY A 15 -26.34 -0.54 -53.91
CA GLY A 15 -27.47 0.30 -53.54
C GLY A 15 -27.04 1.72 -53.25
N SER A 16 -27.28 2.57 -54.19
CA SER A 16 -27.56 4.01 -54.22
C SER A 16 -27.04 4.90 -53.07
N ALA A 17 -26.06 5.74 -53.40
CA ALA A 17 -25.65 6.88 -52.61
C ALA A 17 -26.72 7.99 -52.62
N THR A 18 -27.26 8.32 -51.46
CA THR A 18 -27.96 9.56 -51.24
C THR A 18 -27.00 10.53 -50.55
N ALA A 19 -26.65 11.59 -51.24
CA ALA A 19 -25.80 12.65 -50.72
C ALA A 19 -26.57 13.45 -49.65
N VAL A 20 -26.15 13.31 -48.41
CA VAL A 20 -26.56 14.23 -47.31
C VAL A 20 -25.48 15.30 -47.24
N ALA A 21 -25.88 16.54 -47.45
CA ALA A 21 -25.02 17.71 -47.33
C ALA A 21 -24.47 17.80 -45.92
N ALA A 22 -23.16 17.61 -45.77
CA ALA A 22 -22.46 17.86 -44.50
C ALA A 22 -22.39 19.39 -44.30
N GLY A 23 -23.20 19.88 -43.38
CA GLY A 23 -22.99 21.19 -42.78
C GLY A 23 -21.66 21.20 -42.07
N ALA A 24 -20.72 22.01 -42.52
CA ALA A 24 -19.46 22.23 -41.83
C ALA A 24 -19.75 22.97 -40.52
N VAL A 25 -19.80 22.19 -39.40
CA VAL A 25 -19.63 22.75 -38.09
C VAL A 25 -18.18 23.16 -37.98
N THR A 26 -17.90 24.45 -38.12
CA THR A 26 -16.62 25.04 -37.78
C THR A 26 -16.41 24.85 -36.29
N GLY A 27 -15.79 23.73 -35.91
CA GLY A 27 -15.25 23.53 -34.57
C GLY A 27 -14.19 24.60 -34.36
N GLY A 28 -14.51 25.61 -33.56
CA GLY A 28 -13.50 26.51 -33.03
C GLY A 28 -12.39 25.67 -32.37
N PRO A 29 -11.15 26.15 -32.35
CA PRO A 29 -10.07 25.41 -31.70
C PRO A 29 -10.49 25.11 -30.27
N ALA A 30 -10.53 23.83 -29.92
CA ALA A 30 -10.71 23.42 -28.53
C ALA A 30 -9.65 24.18 -27.73
N ALA A 31 -10.11 25.11 -26.88
CA ALA A 31 -9.21 25.86 -26.02
C ALA A 31 -8.38 24.82 -25.27
N ALA A 32 -7.10 24.77 -25.53
CA ALA A 32 -6.19 23.94 -24.78
C ALA A 32 -6.36 24.34 -23.32
N VAL A 33 -6.89 23.48 -22.50
CA VAL A 33 -7.01 23.70 -21.05
C VAL A 33 -5.57 23.83 -20.56
N THR A 34 -5.08 25.07 -20.48
CA THR A 34 -3.75 25.37 -19.96
C THR A 34 -3.75 25.01 -18.49
N GLY A 35 -3.15 23.86 -18.17
CA GLY A 35 -3.07 23.38 -16.80
C GLY A 35 -2.32 24.37 -15.91
N GLN A 36 -2.80 24.55 -14.69
CA GLN A 36 -2.20 25.46 -13.71
C GLN A 36 -1.06 24.77 -12.97
N VAL A 37 0.09 25.45 -12.88
CA VAL A 37 1.24 24.97 -12.11
C VAL A 37 1.20 25.61 -10.72
N PRO A 38 1.02 24.82 -9.63
CA PRO A 38 0.97 25.32 -8.27
C PRO A 38 2.30 25.96 -7.84
N ALA A 39 2.23 26.92 -6.90
CA ALA A 39 3.43 27.48 -6.27
C ALA A 39 4.22 26.39 -5.53
N LEU A 40 3.53 25.52 -4.79
CA LEU A 40 4.12 24.36 -4.11
C LEU A 40 4.97 23.47 -5.02
N TRP A 41 4.55 23.24 -6.28
CA TRP A 41 5.37 22.46 -7.21
C TRP A 41 6.64 23.19 -7.62
N ARG A 42 6.54 24.50 -7.90
CA ARG A 42 7.73 25.30 -8.24
C ARG A 42 8.74 25.40 -7.09
N GLU A 43 8.25 25.45 -5.85
CA GLU A 43 9.07 25.43 -4.64
C GLU A 43 9.72 24.07 -4.44
N PHE A 44 8.92 22.99 -4.56
CA PHE A 44 9.40 21.62 -4.43
C PHE A 44 10.54 21.31 -5.41
N THR A 45 10.45 21.72 -6.67
CA THR A 45 11.51 21.46 -7.66
C THR A 45 12.85 22.10 -7.32
N ARG A 46 12.87 23.11 -6.46
CA ARG A 46 14.11 23.76 -5.98
C ARG A 46 14.76 22.99 -4.82
N THR A 47 13.94 22.36 -3.97
CA THR A 47 14.39 21.66 -2.76
C THR A 47 13.68 20.30 -2.60
N PRO A 48 13.76 19.38 -3.56
CA PRO A 48 12.87 18.22 -3.65
C PRO A 48 13.00 17.25 -2.46
N PHE A 49 14.16 17.19 -1.82
CA PHE A 49 14.39 16.26 -0.71
C PHE A 49 14.07 16.83 0.67
N THR A 50 13.98 18.15 0.78
CA THR A 50 13.83 18.85 2.06
C THR A 50 12.62 19.78 2.12
N HIS A 51 11.76 19.76 1.07
CA HIS A 51 10.58 20.62 1.02
C HIS A 51 9.71 20.45 2.28
N PRO A 52 9.21 21.53 2.90
CA PRO A 52 8.52 21.46 4.18
C PRO A 52 7.17 20.71 4.11
N GLN A 53 6.39 20.84 3.03
CA GLN A 53 5.05 20.24 2.92
C GLN A 53 5.01 18.99 2.04
N ILE A 54 5.73 18.97 0.92
CA ILE A 54 5.68 17.85 -0.03
C ILE A 54 6.84 16.89 0.23
N PRO A 55 6.58 15.61 0.57
CA PRO A 55 7.64 14.62 0.71
C PRO A 55 8.18 14.18 -0.65
N TYR A 56 9.45 13.79 -0.70
CA TYR A 56 10.01 13.15 -1.88
C TYR A 56 9.62 11.67 -1.92
N ILE A 57 8.82 11.31 -2.91
CA ILE A 57 8.26 9.96 -3.08
C ILE A 57 8.64 9.32 -4.42
N GLY A 58 9.50 9.95 -5.20
CA GLY A 58 9.86 9.49 -6.56
C GLY A 58 10.55 8.13 -6.60
N ARG A 59 10.83 7.52 -5.44
CA ARG A 59 11.41 6.17 -5.32
C ARG A 59 10.54 5.19 -4.54
N ALA A 60 9.28 5.51 -4.33
CA ALA A 60 8.33 4.58 -3.74
C ALA A 60 8.08 3.39 -4.67
N GLY A 61 7.79 2.24 -4.08
CA GLY A 61 7.50 1.01 -4.80
C GLY A 61 8.72 0.13 -5.08
N GLN A 62 8.44 -1.03 -5.65
CA GLN A 62 9.37 -2.10 -5.97
C GLN A 62 10.49 -1.58 -6.88
N ARG A 63 11.74 -1.84 -6.50
CA ARG A 63 12.94 -1.34 -7.19
C ARG A 63 12.86 0.16 -7.51
N ALA A 64 12.46 0.94 -6.50
CA ALA A 64 12.31 2.38 -6.63
C ALA A 64 11.31 2.79 -7.74
N GLY A 65 10.18 2.10 -7.82
CA GLY A 65 9.12 2.36 -8.78
C GLY A 65 9.45 1.92 -10.20
N ALA A 66 10.20 0.82 -10.37
CA ALA A 66 10.54 0.31 -11.70
C ALA A 66 9.29 0.06 -12.56
N ALA A 67 9.39 0.37 -13.86
CA ALA A 67 8.29 0.21 -14.81
C ALA A 67 7.88 -1.26 -15.01
N HIS A 68 8.82 -2.18 -14.84
CA HIS A 68 8.61 -3.61 -15.05
C HIS A 68 9.04 -4.43 -13.83
N PHE A 69 8.22 -5.39 -13.47
CA PHE A 69 8.56 -6.37 -12.45
C PHE A 69 9.58 -7.40 -12.95
N PRO A 70 10.38 -8.00 -12.06
CA PRO A 70 11.36 -9.00 -12.44
C PRO A 70 10.69 -10.22 -13.08
N ARG A 71 11.08 -10.57 -14.30
CA ARG A 71 10.67 -11.82 -14.93
C ARG A 71 11.56 -12.96 -14.44
N ARG A 72 10.93 -13.90 -13.73
CA ARG A 72 11.62 -15.11 -13.23
C ARG A 72 11.26 -16.31 -14.10
N PRO A 73 12.19 -17.28 -14.28
CA PRO A 73 11.89 -18.51 -15.01
C PRO A 73 10.79 -19.30 -14.30
N VAL A 74 9.97 -20.01 -15.07
CA VAL A 74 8.99 -20.95 -14.52
C VAL A 74 9.77 -22.18 -14.02
N VAL A 75 9.60 -22.47 -12.73
CA VAL A 75 10.27 -23.59 -12.04
C VAL A 75 9.27 -24.66 -11.58
N ALA A 76 7.99 -24.32 -11.53
CA ALA A 76 6.92 -25.23 -11.15
C ALA A 76 5.61 -24.87 -11.88
N ASP A 77 4.87 -25.90 -12.31
CA ASP A 77 3.48 -25.80 -12.76
C ASP A 77 2.63 -26.54 -11.71
N VAL A 78 1.62 -25.85 -11.14
CA VAL A 78 0.82 -26.39 -10.03
C VAL A 78 0.12 -27.70 -10.38
N ARG A 79 -0.16 -27.95 -11.66
CA ARG A 79 -0.78 -29.20 -12.14
C ARG A 79 0.15 -30.40 -11.94
N ALA A 80 1.46 -30.22 -12.08
CA ALA A 80 2.45 -31.27 -11.79
C ALA A 80 2.50 -31.64 -10.30
N TYR A 81 1.90 -30.83 -9.44
CA TYR A 81 1.76 -31.08 -8.00
C TYR A 81 0.36 -31.54 -7.60
N GLY A 82 -0.52 -31.75 -8.58
CA GLY A 82 -1.87 -32.28 -8.38
C GLY A 82 -2.98 -31.24 -8.24
N ALA A 83 -2.75 -29.97 -8.63
CA ALA A 83 -3.81 -28.99 -8.69
C ALA A 83 -4.76 -29.26 -9.88
N THR A 84 -6.06 -29.11 -9.66
CA THR A 84 -7.11 -29.29 -10.67
C THR A 84 -7.69 -27.93 -11.07
N ALA A 85 -7.80 -27.70 -12.37
CA ALA A 85 -8.21 -26.40 -12.93
C ALA A 85 -9.72 -26.25 -13.17
N ASP A 86 -10.51 -27.21 -12.72
CA ASP A 86 -11.98 -27.28 -12.89
C ASP A 86 -12.75 -26.97 -11.60
N GLY A 87 -12.06 -26.69 -10.49
CA GLY A 87 -12.65 -26.43 -9.18
C GLY A 87 -13.18 -27.66 -8.45
N SER A 88 -12.99 -28.87 -8.97
CA SER A 88 -13.56 -30.12 -8.40
C SER A 88 -12.89 -30.55 -7.08
N ALA A 89 -11.60 -30.25 -6.90
CA ALA A 89 -10.82 -30.66 -5.73
C ALA A 89 -10.05 -29.48 -5.12
N ASP A 90 -9.67 -29.63 -3.83
CA ASP A 90 -8.83 -28.65 -3.14
C ASP A 90 -7.43 -28.60 -3.74
N SER A 91 -7.08 -27.47 -4.33
CA SER A 91 -5.79 -27.22 -4.95
C SER A 91 -4.79 -26.51 -4.02
N ALA A 92 -5.19 -26.07 -2.84
CA ALA A 92 -4.31 -25.34 -1.93
C ALA A 92 -3.07 -26.14 -1.50
N PRO A 93 -3.17 -27.46 -1.16
CA PRO A 93 -1.99 -28.26 -0.84
C PRO A 93 -1.04 -28.42 -2.02
N ALA A 94 -1.56 -28.55 -3.24
CA ALA A 94 -0.75 -28.69 -4.44
C ALA A 94 0.01 -27.39 -4.77
N ILE A 95 -0.68 -26.25 -4.70
CA ILE A 95 -0.07 -24.94 -4.90
C ILE A 95 1.02 -24.68 -3.85
N ASN A 96 0.74 -24.96 -2.57
CA ASN A 96 1.73 -24.78 -1.50
C ASN A 96 2.96 -25.68 -1.68
N ARG A 97 2.80 -26.94 -2.18
CA ARG A 97 3.94 -27.80 -2.53
C ARG A 97 4.78 -27.21 -3.66
N ALA A 98 4.14 -26.65 -4.70
CA ALA A 98 4.82 -25.97 -5.79
C ALA A 98 5.59 -24.72 -5.31
N VAL A 99 4.97 -23.91 -4.44
CA VAL A 99 5.59 -22.73 -3.79
C VAL A 99 6.81 -23.15 -2.97
N ALA A 100 6.69 -24.18 -2.13
CA ALA A 100 7.80 -24.69 -1.34
C ALA A 100 8.94 -25.25 -2.21
N ALA A 101 8.62 -25.91 -3.32
CA ALA A 101 9.63 -26.40 -4.26
C ALA A 101 10.38 -25.23 -4.93
N ALA A 102 9.68 -24.20 -5.37
CA ALA A 102 10.28 -22.99 -5.92
C ALA A 102 11.16 -22.27 -4.86
N GLY A 103 10.69 -22.19 -3.62
CA GLY A 103 11.47 -21.63 -2.51
C GLY A 103 12.79 -22.37 -2.27
N ARG A 104 12.75 -23.70 -2.19
CA ARG A 104 13.96 -24.53 -2.04
C ARG A 104 14.94 -24.41 -3.21
N ALA A 105 14.44 -24.11 -4.40
CA ALA A 105 15.27 -23.84 -5.58
C ALA A 105 15.90 -22.42 -5.60
N GLY A 106 15.69 -21.61 -4.56
CA GLY A 106 16.18 -20.24 -4.48
C GLY A 106 15.28 -19.20 -5.13
N GLY A 107 14.06 -19.58 -5.50
CA GLY A 107 13.04 -18.74 -6.13
C GLY A 107 12.69 -19.20 -7.55
N GLY A 108 11.80 -18.45 -8.18
CA GLY A 108 11.29 -18.73 -9.52
C GLY A 108 9.78 -18.53 -9.61
N THR A 109 9.23 -18.74 -10.80
CA THR A 109 7.80 -18.63 -11.04
C THR A 109 7.10 -19.97 -10.81
N VAL A 110 6.08 -19.95 -9.98
CA VAL A 110 5.06 -20.99 -9.85
C VAL A 110 3.92 -20.61 -10.79
N LEU A 111 3.78 -21.35 -11.88
CA LEU A 111 2.76 -21.13 -12.89
C LEU A 111 1.42 -21.73 -12.43
N ILE A 112 0.37 -20.93 -12.51
CA ILE A 112 -1.02 -21.34 -12.29
C ILE A 112 -1.76 -21.15 -13.61
N PRO A 113 -1.89 -22.20 -14.44
CA PRO A 113 -2.51 -22.09 -15.77
C PRO A 113 -3.97 -21.61 -15.72
N PRO A 114 -4.58 -21.31 -16.89
CA PRO A 114 -5.99 -20.93 -16.94
C PRO A 114 -6.90 -21.98 -16.30
N GLY A 115 -7.95 -21.54 -15.59
CA GLY A 115 -8.95 -22.38 -14.95
C GLY A 115 -9.40 -21.84 -13.60
N THR A 116 -10.26 -22.60 -12.95
CA THR A 116 -10.73 -22.33 -11.59
C THR A 116 -10.14 -23.36 -10.63
N TYR A 117 -9.41 -22.89 -9.63
CA TYR A 117 -8.76 -23.71 -8.62
C TYR A 117 -9.45 -23.49 -7.27
N ARG A 118 -10.14 -24.52 -6.75
CA ARG A 118 -10.75 -24.45 -5.42
C ARG A 118 -9.66 -24.46 -4.35
N LEU A 119 -9.83 -23.61 -3.36
CA LEU A 119 -8.95 -23.50 -2.21
C LEU A 119 -9.76 -23.73 -0.92
N ASP A 120 -9.55 -24.87 -0.26
CA ASP A 120 -10.04 -25.13 1.09
C ASP A 120 -8.97 -24.81 2.16
N GLY A 121 -7.90 -24.15 1.75
CA GLY A 121 -6.77 -23.68 2.53
C GLY A 121 -6.23 -22.34 2.03
N LEU A 122 -5.31 -21.73 2.76
CA LEU A 122 -4.60 -20.52 2.32
C LEU A 122 -3.34 -20.88 1.50
N ILE A 123 -2.86 -19.93 0.71
CA ILE A 123 -1.57 -20.00 0.02
C ILE A 123 -0.55 -19.17 0.79
N HIS A 124 0.49 -19.82 1.31
CA HIS A 124 1.58 -19.16 2.02
C HIS A 124 2.85 -19.11 1.16
N VAL A 125 3.35 -17.89 0.92
CA VAL A 125 4.63 -17.67 0.24
C VAL A 125 5.66 -17.22 1.28
N GLY A 126 6.43 -18.17 1.78
CA GLY A 126 7.40 -17.97 2.87
C GLY A 126 8.84 -17.71 2.43
N HIS A 127 9.14 -17.84 1.14
CA HIS A 127 10.48 -17.71 0.60
C HIS A 127 10.63 -16.53 -0.35
N SER A 128 11.78 -15.86 -0.29
CA SER A 128 12.12 -14.77 -1.20
C SER A 128 12.24 -15.24 -2.65
N ASN A 129 12.01 -14.32 -3.58
CA ASN A 129 12.15 -14.54 -5.02
C ASN A 129 11.13 -15.51 -5.65
N VAL A 130 10.05 -15.85 -4.97
CA VAL A 130 8.96 -16.69 -5.50
C VAL A 130 7.86 -15.83 -6.08
N VAL A 131 7.41 -16.15 -7.29
CA VAL A 131 6.33 -15.45 -8.00
C VAL A 131 5.19 -16.43 -8.28
N LEU A 132 3.99 -16.13 -7.79
CA LEU A 132 2.77 -16.81 -8.22
C LEU A 132 2.29 -16.14 -9.51
N ARG A 133 2.20 -16.88 -10.61
CA ARG A 133 1.76 -16.32 -11.88
C ARG A 133 0.60 -17.08 -12.49
N GLY A 134 -0.55 -16.40 -12.56
CA GLY A 134 -1.69 -16.83 -13.36
C GLY A 134 -1.51 -16.50 -14.85
N ALA A 135 -2.54 -16.77 -15.63
CA ALA A 135 -2.58 -16.49 -17.06
C ALA A 135 -3.30 -15.17 -17.42
N GLY A 136 -3.55 -14.33 -16.41
CA GLY A 136 -4.33 -13.11 -16.45
C GLY A 136 -5.54 -13.22 -15.52
N SER A 137 -5.93 -12.10 -14.89
CA SER A 137 -7.03 -12.07 -13.91
C SER A 137 -8.38 -12.55 -14.48
N ALA A 138 -8.57 -12.42 -15.78
CA ALA A 138 -9.78 -12.94 -16.45
C ALA A 138 -9.75 -14.46 -16.71
N ARG A 139 -8.61 -15.13 -16.59
CA ARG A 139 -8.43 -16.52 -17.03
C ARG A 139 -8.04 -17.49 -15.92
N THR A 140 -7.39 -17.01 -14.86
CA THR A 140 -6.99 -17.83 -13.70
C THR A 140 -7.76 -17.35 -12.49
N LYS A 141 -8.56 -18.25 -11.88
CA LYS A 141 -9.33 -17.98 -10.67
C LYS A 141 -8.89 -18.93 -9.56
N LEU A 142 -8.58 -18.37 -8.40
CA LEU A 142 -8.47 -19.07 -7.13
C LEU A 142 -9.76 -18.83 -6.34
N TYR A 143 -10.52 -19.89 -6.06
CA TYR A 143 -11.82 -19.81 -5.38
C TYR A 143 -11.71 -20.35 -3.96
N ALA A 144 -11.69 -19.45 -2.98
CA ALA A 144 -11.54 -19.79 -1.56
C ALA A 144 -12.90 -20.08 -0.92
N THR A 145 -13.03 -21.25 -0.33
CA THR A 145 -14.24 -21.74 0.33
C THR A 145 -14.26 -21.51 1.82
N ARG A 146 -13.10 -21.25 2.44
CA ARG A 146 -12.93 -21.11 3.89
C ARG A 146 -12.21 -19.81 4.26
N SER A 147 -12.59 -19.27 5.40
CA SER A 147 -12.01 -18.07 5.99
C SER A 147 -10.75 -18.39 6.82
N LEU A 148 -9.96 -17.36 7.14
CA LEU A 148 -8.80 -17.52 8.03
C LEU A 148 -9.21 -17.96 9.45
N ALA A 149 -10.39 -17.53 9.93
CA ALA A 149 -10.91 -17.99 11.21
C ALA A 149 -11.15 -19.50 11.23
N GLU A 150 -11.62 -20.08 10.12
CA GLU A 150 -11.82 -21.54 9.99
C GLU A 150 -10.49 -22.30 9.79
N LEU A 151 -9.50 -21.67 9.16
CA LEU A 151 -8.21 -22.30 8.84
C LEU A 151 -7.21 -22.24 9.99
N ILE A 152 -7.18 -21.12 10.73
CA ILE A 152 -6.19 -20.84 11.77
C ILE A 152 -6.83 -20.74 13.14
N GLY A 153 -8.01 -20.15 13.23
CA GLY A 153 -8.74 -19.85 14.47
C GLY A 153 -9.05 -18.37 14.60
N ALA A 154 -9.72 -18.02 15.71
CA ALA A 154 -10.03 -16.62 16.01
C ALA A 154 -8.75 -15.85 16.34
N TYR A 155 -8.50 -14.77 15.60
CA TYR A 155 -7.40 -13.87 15.87
C TYR A 155 -7.65 -13.13 17.20
N GLY A 156 -6.69 -13.15 18.11
CA GLY A 156 -6.80 -12.44 19.39
C GLY A 156 -6.94 -10.93 19.16
N SER A 157 -8.01 -10.34 19.68
CA SER A 157 -8.23 -8.90 19.52
C SER A 157 -7.44 -8.09 20.55
N ARG A 158 -6.65 -7.12 20.10
CA ARG A 158 -6.05 -6.10 20.99
C ARG A 158 -7.11 -5.25 21.72
N TYR A 159 -8.35 -5.30 21.24
CA TYR A 159 -9.49 -4.60 21.83
C TYR A 159 -10.29 -5.46 22.81
N GLY A 160 -9.92 -6.73 22.99
CA GLY A 160 -10.59 -7.68 23.88
C GLY A 160 -11.96 -8.18 23.38
N GLY A 161 -12.55 -9.11 24.12
CA GLY A 161 -13.88 -9.66 23.82
C GLY A 161 -13.95 -10.52 22.55
N ASP A 162 -15.15 -10.60 21.96
CA ASP A 162 -15.43 -11.43 20.78
C ASP A 162 -15.03 -10.78 19.44
N LYS A 163 -14.30 -9.68 19.48
CA LYS A 163 -13.87 -8.97 18.28
C LYS A 163 -12.81 -9.76 17.52
N SER A 164 -12.92 -9.75 16.20
CA SER A 164 -11.98 -10.42 15.32
C SER A 164 -10.87 -9.49 14.85
N SER A 165 -9.61 -9.87 15.03
CA SER A 165 -8.46 -9.14 14.48
C SER A 165 -8.19 -9.45 13.02
N TRP A 166 -8.94 -10.35 12.40
CA TRP A 166 -8.89 -10.54 10.94
C TRP A 166 -9.30 -9.28 10.16
N SER A 167 -9.92 -8.32 10.83
CA SER A 167 -10.12 -6.97 10.28
C SER A 167 -8.83 -6.24 9.91
N TRP A 168 -7.68 -6.67 10.44
CA TRP A 168 -6.42 -5.92 10.38
C TRP A 168 -5.22 -6.72 9.86
N ALA A 169 -5.33 -8.01 9.64
CA ALA A 169 -4.18 -8.86 9.35
C ALA A 169 -4.53 -10.06 8.47
N GLY A 170 -3.49 -10.66 7.90
CA GLY A 170 -3.55 -11.92 7.18
C GLY A 170 -4.19 -11.86 5.81
N GLY A 171 -3.94 -12.88 5.01
CA GLY A 171 -4.51 -13.05 3.67
C GLY A 171 -4.64 -14.51 3.26
N LEU A 172 -5.60 -14.80 2.40
CA LEU A 172 -5.75 -16.12 1.77
C LEU A 172 -4.60 -16.39 0.78
N ILE A 173 -3.97 -15.34 0.25
CA ILE A 173 -2.62 -15.38 -0.30
C ILE A 173 -1.75 -14.53 0.62
N TRP A 174 -0.86 -15.16 1.38
CA TRP A 174 -0.09 -14.50 2.42
C TRP A 174 1.41 -14.61 2.16
N PHE A 175 2.00 -13.48 1.80
CA PHE A 175 3.45 -13.30 1.68
C PHE A 175 4.01 -12.93 3.05
N CYS A 176 4.70 -13.87 3.70
CA CYS A 176 5.25 -13.69 5.04
C CYS A 176 6.42 -14.66 5.25
N PRO A 177 7.57 -14.25 5.77
CA PRO A 177 8.67 -15.17 6.05
C PRO A 177 8.22 -16.38 6.86
N GLU A 178 8.76 -17.57 6.55
CA GLU A 178 8.32 -18.87 7.08
C GLU A 178 8.19 -18.90 8.61
N ASN A 179 9.26 -18.52 9.28
CA ASN A 179 9.30 -18.50 10.74
C ASN A 179 8.40 -17.43 11.36
N ARG A 180 8.26 -16.30 10.69
CA ARG A 180 7.33 -15.25 11.10
C ARG A 180 5.89 -15.71 11.00
N PHE A 181 5.53 -16.35 9.90
CA PHE A 181 4.22 -16.94 9.70
C PHE A 181 3.88 -17.97 10.78
N ALA A 182 4.83 -18.85 11.12
CA ALA A 182 4.66 -19.83 12.19
C ALA A 182 4.42 -19.16 13.55
N THR A 183 5.20 -18.12 13.88
CA THR A 183 5.04 -17.35 15.13
C THR A 183 3.66 -16.69 15.20
N LEU A 184 3.23 -16.02 14.13
CA LEU A 184 1.92 -15.36 14.04
C LEU A 184 0.77 -16.37 14.20
N THR A 185 0.79 -17.45 13.44
CA THR A 185 -0.29 -18.44 13.46
C THR A 185 -0.37 -19.19 14.80
N ASN A 186 0.77 -19.44 15.46
CA ASN A 186 0.79 -20.04 16.79
C ASN A 186 0.22 -19.09 17.85
N ALA A 187 0.57 -17.79 17.80
CA ALA A 187 -0.02 -16.79 18.68
C ALA A 187 -1.54 -16.70 18.52
N ILE A 188 -2.01 -16.70 17.25
CA ILE A 188 -3.45 -16.68 16.96
C ILE A 188 -4.15 -17.91 17.53
N ARG A 189 -3.62 -19.11 17.34
CA ARG A 189 -4.17 -20.36 17.90
C ARG A 189 -4.20 -20.35 19.43
N ALA A 190 -3.22 -19.70 20.05
CA ALA A 190 -3.17 -19.50 21.49
C ALA A 190 -4.08 -18.34 21.98
N LYS A 191 -4.83 -17.71 21.09
CA LYS A 191 -5.66 -16.52 21.35
C LYS A 191 -4.86 -15.34 21.92
N ALA A 192 -3.57 -15.28 21.67
CA ALA A 192 -2.69 -14.17 22.01
C ALA A 192 -2.63 -13.17 20.85
N TRP A 193 -2.40 -11.89 21.19
CA TRP A 193 -2.13 -10.89 20.18
C TRP A 193 -0.71 -11.08 19.65
N PRO A 194 -0.51 -11.37 18.36
CA PRO A 194 0.82 -11.43 17.79
C PRO A 194 1.34 -10.01 17.56
N PHE A 195 2.61 -9.80 17.85
CA PHE A 195 3.26 -8.56 17.47
C PHE A 195 3.57 -8.58 15.96
N GLU A 196 3.18 -7.54 15.25
CA GLU A 196 3.20 -7.50 13.77
C GLU A 196 4.32 -6.62 13.16
N GLY A 197 4.99 -5.76 13.94
CA GLY A 197 6.05 -4.88 13.45
C GLY A 197 7.23 -5.61 12.78
N TRP A 198 8.19 -4.88 12.23
CA TRP A 198 9.36 -5.43 11.52
C TRP A 198 10.16 -6.44 12.32
N THR A 199 10.36 -6.17 13.59
CA THR A 199 11.14 -7.02 14.51
C THR A 199 10.28 -8.04 15.24
N GLY A 200 8.95 -7.91 15.19
CA GLY A 200 8.04 -8.81 15.88
C GLY A 200 8.31 -8.88 17.38
N ASN A 201 8.18 -10.09 17.94
CA ASN A 201 8.46 -10.33 19.36
C ASN A 201 9.96 -10.29 19.69
N LYS A 202 10.83 -10.07 18.69
CA LYS A 202 12.28 -10.07 18.83
C LYS A 202 12.86 -8.67 18.83
N ARG A 203 12.13 -7.68 19.32
CA ARG A 203 12.55 -6.26 19.33
C ARG A 203 13.93 -6.04 19.93
N ASP A 204 14.33 -6.88 20.88
CA ASP A 204 15.60 -6.76 21.60
C ASP A 204 16.69 -7.70 21.07
N GLU A 205 16.38 -8.57 20.09
CA GLU A 205 17.32 -9.57 19.55
C GLU A 205 18.05 -9.13 18.28
N TRP A 206 17.80 -7.93 17.76
CA TRP A 206 18.48 -7.47 16.57
C TRP A 206 19.84 -6.87 16.90
N GLU A 207 20.77 -7.10 15.99
CA GLU A 207 22.14 -6.71 16.17
C GLU A 207 22.40 -5.32 15.60
N THR A 208 22.97 -4.44 16.39
CA THR A 208 23.49 -3.15 15.90
C THR A 208 24.69 -3.40 15.00
N LEU A 209 24.61 -2.95 13.74
CA LEU A 209 25.72 -2.96 12.80
C LEU A 209 26.63 -1.77 13.03
N THR A 210 26.04 -0.59 13.20
CA THR A 210 26.77 0.66 13.44
C THR A 210 25.83 1.76 13.94
N LYS A 211 26.38 2.76 14.63
CA LYS A 211 25.70 4.03 14.92
C LYS A 211 25.74 4.95 13.70
N VAL A 212 24.71 5.78 13.56
CA VAL A 212 24.59 6.79 12.51
C VAL A 212 24.82 8.17 13.14
N GLU A 213 25.65 8.98 12.50
CA GLU A 213 25.87 10.37 12.93
C GLU A 213 24.67 11.26 12.57
N PRO A 214 24.54 12.44 13.17
CA PRO A 214 23.49 13.40 12.85
C PRO A 214 23.43 13.72 11.35
N ALA A 215 22.24 13.66 10.78
CA ALA A 215 21.98 13.99 9.38
C ALA A 215 20.54 14.52 9.25
N HIS A 216 20.31 15.35 8.24
CA HIS A 216 18.98 15.90 7.99
C HIS A 216 18.13 14.98 7.10
N ARG A 217 16.83 15.03 7.29
CA ARG A 217 15.83 14.46 6.38
C ARG A 217 16.18 14.84 4.93
N GLY A 218 16.01 13.92 4.01
CA GLY A 218 16.33 14.12 2.60
C GLY A 218 17.79 13.83 2.23
N SER A 219 18.67 13.54 3.20
CA SER A 219 20.05 13.14 2.93
C SER A 219 20.10 11.73 2.30
N TRP A 220 20.81 11.58 1.19
CA TRP A 220 21.06 10.30 0.54
C TRP A 220 22.23 9.52 1.12
N THR A 221 23.11 10.23 1.81
CA THR A 221 24.31 9.67 2.39
C THR A 221 24.38 10.03 3.86
N VAL A 222 24.62 9.03 4.69
CA VAL A 222 24.85 9.16 6.13
C VAL A 222 26.29 8.83 6.45
N THR A 223 26.80 9.40 7.54
CA THR A 223 28.09 9.03 8.13
C THR A 223 27.83 8.03 9.24
N VAL A 224 28.60 6.96 9.30
CA VAL A 224 28.48 5.90 10.31
C VAL A 224 29.74 5.79 11.16
N ALA A 225 29.60 5.28 12.37
CA ALA A 225 30.73 5.08 13.27
C ALA A 225 31.69 4.00 12.73
N ASP A 226 31.17 2.86 12.30
CA ASP A 226 31.92 1.74 11.72
C ASP A 226 31.24 1.19 10.46
N PRO A 227 31.87 1.24 9.29
CA PRO A 227 31.32 0.69 8.06
C PRO A 227 31.63 -0.80 7.86
N GLY A 228 32.45 -1.44 8.69
CA GLY A 228 33.07 -2.74 8.41
C GLY A 228 32.11 -3.88 8.06
N ARG A 229 30.88 -3.83 8.55
CA ARG A 229 29.82 -4.84 8.27
C ARG A 229 28.84 -4.40 7.19
N LEU A 230 29.00 -3.21 6.64
CA LEU A 230 28.10 -2.65 5.63
C LEU A 230 28.63 -2.93 4.23
N ARG A 231 27.75 -3.28 3.31
CA ARG A 231 28.08 -3.53 1.89
C ARG A 231 26.93 -3.13 0.97
N PRO A 232 27.20 -2.72 -0.26
CA PRO A 232 26.17 -2.45 -1.26
C PRO A 232 25.23 -3.66 -1.43
N GLY A 233 23.95 -3.39 -1.63
CA GLY A 233 22.89 -4.39 -1.76
C GLY A 233 22.34 -4.92 -0.43
N ARG A 234 23.03 -4.71 0.70
CA ARG A 234 22.51 -5.15 2.01
C ARG A 234 21.27 -4.36 2.40
N LEU A 235 20.21 -5.09 2.80
CA LEU A 235 19.06 -4.53 3.46
C LEU A 235 19.35 -4.36 4.96
N VAL A 236 19.09 -3.17 5.49
CA VAL A 236 19.27 -2.81 6.91
C VAL A 236 18.03 -2.10 7.42
N LEU A 237 17.83 -2.06 8.73
CA LEU A 237 16.87 -1.16 9.37
C LEU A 237 17.61 0.07 9.91
N LEU A 238 17.17 1.27 9.50
CA LEU A 238 17.43 2.47 10.28
C LEU A 238 16.46 2.47 11.44
N ARG A 239 16.99 2.49 12.65
CA ARG A 239 16.21 2.51 13.88
C ARG A 239 16.43 3.81 14.61
N LEU A 240 15.34 4.45 15.01
CA LEU A 240 15.32 5.65 15.84
C LEU A 240 14.49 5.37 17.09
N ALA A 241 15.09 5.47 18.26
CA ALA A 241 14.37 5.35 19.53
C ALA A 241 13.72 6.69 19.87
N ASP A 242 12.56 6.64 20.50
CA ASP A 242 11.97 7.83 21.08
C ASP A 242 12.61 8.12 22.44
N ASP A 243 12.73 9.38 22.79
CA ASP A 243 13.27 9.81 24.08
C ASP A 243 12.14 10.06 25.10
N ALA A 244 12.51 10.36 26.35
CA ALA A 244 11.55 10.63 27.41
C ALA A 244 10.69 11.89 27.16
N GLY A 245 11.15 12.79 26.30
CA GLY A 245 10.43 13.99 25.88
C GLY A 245 9.55 13.78 24.66
N HIS A 246 9.55 12.58 24.07
CA HIS A 246 8.85 12.24 22.85
C HIS A 246 9.23 13.12 21.65
N THR A 247 10.49 13.58 21.59
CA THR A 247 10.95 14.51 20.56
C THR A 247 11.03 13.88 19.18
N LEU A 248 11.13 12.55 19.07
CA LEU A 248 11.00 11.85 17.80
C LEU A 248 9.56 11.92 17.26
N LEU A 249 8.58 11.67 18.11
CA LEU A 249 7.16 11.76 17.74
C LEU A 249 6.79 13.20 17.39
N GLU A 250 7.32 14.18 18.14
CA GLU A 250 7.18 15.59 17.83
C GLU A 250 7.74 15.93 16.44
N HIS A 251 8.92 15.42 16.11
CA HIS A 251 9.53 15.62 14.80
C HIS A 251 8.70 15.01 13.66
N MET A 252 8.07 13.86 13.88
CA MET A 252 7.14 13.23 12.92
C MET A 252 5.86 14.07 12.74
N ALA A 253 5.45 14.79 13.77
CA ALA A 253 4.36 15.77 13.70
C ALA A 253 4.79 17.12 13.09
N GLY A 254 6.05 17.28 12.70
CA GLY A 254 6.58 18.50 12.07
C GLY A 254 7.44 19.37 12.97
N GLY A 255 7.60 19.03 14.25
CA GLY A 255 8.40 19.80 15.23
C GLY A 255 7.80 21.19 15.52
N GLY A 256 6.48 21.32 15.45
CA GLY A 256 5.77 22.59 15.49
C GLY A 256 4.51 22.54 16.36
N PRO A 257 3.42 23.15 15.94
CA PRO A 257 2.24 23.42 16.78
C PRO A 257 1.56 22.18 17.37
N GLY A 258 1.85 21.01 16.83
CA GLY A 258 1.16 19.78 17.18
C GLY A 258 1.35 19.30 18.62
N PRO A 259 2.58 19.20 19.14
CA PRO A 259 2.84 18.56 20.43
C PRO A 259 2.12 19.20 21.62
N GLU A 260 1.90 20.48 21.60
CA GLU A 260 1.21 21.20 22.68
C GLU A 260 -0.25 20.79 22.84
N ALA A 261 -0.89 20.38 21.76
CA ALA A 261 -2.30 19.95 21.76
C ALA A 261 -2.48 18.46 21.93
N TYR A 262 -1.41 17.68 21.97
CA TYR A 262 -1.46 16.24 21.99
C TYR A 262 -0.64 15.65 23.15
N HIS A 263 -1.22 14.70 23.88
CA HIS A 263 -0.53 14.07 25.01
C HIS A 263 0.23 12.81 24.57
N TRP A 264 1.53 12.93 24.37
CA TRP A 264 2.45 11.85 24.04
C TRP A 264 2.72 10.95 25.26
N ASN A 265 1.83 10.02 25.56
CA ASN A 265 1.97 9.13 26.71
C ASN A 265 1.30 7.77 26.47
N ASP A 266 1.43 6.86 27.41
CA ASP A 266 0.89 5.49 27.30
C ASP A 266 -0.62 5.43 27.06
N LYS A 267 -1.37 6.46 27.46
CA LYS A 267 -2.82 6.52 27.18
C LYS A 267 -3.11 6.62 25.70
N THR A 268 -2.23 7.26 24.94
CA THR A 268 -2.37 7.39 23.50
C THR A 268 -2.01 6.11 22.74
N LYS A 269 -1.36 5.16 23.38
CA LYS A 269 -0.80 3.93 22.79
C LYS A 269 0.13 4.18 21.58
N LEU A 270 0.39 5.43 21.24
CA LEU A 270 1.29 5.77 20.14
C LEU A 270 2.73 5.36 20.45
N THR A 271 3.13 5.48 21.71
CA THR A 271 4.45 5.07 22.20
C THR A 271 4.73 3.57 22.00
N SER A 272 3.70 2.75 21.80
CA SER A 272 3.88 1.33 21.46
C SER A 272 4.38 1.09 20.03
N TYR A 273 4.29 2.09 19.14
CA TYR A 273 4.78 1.99 17.76
C TYR A 273 6.26 2.36 17.62
N VAL A 274 6.86 3.04 18.59
CA VAL A 274 8.30 3.31 18.60
C VAL A 274 9.05 2.13 19.21
N PRO A 275 10.27 1.87 18.82
CA PRO A 275 11.14 2.64 17.93
C PRO A 275 10.63 2.71 16.49
N TYR A 276 10.95 3.80 15.78
CA TYR A 276 10.73 3.89 14.35
C TYR A 276 11.75 3.02 13.63
N GLU A 277 11.27 2.14 12.76
CA GLU A 277 12.08 1.14 12.05
C GLU A 277 11.86 1.28 10.54
N TRP A 278 12.85 1.79 9.83
CA TRP A 278 12.79 2.02 8.40
C TRP A 278 13.74 1.10 7.64
N PRO A 279 13.23 0.13 6.88
CA PRO A 279 14.06 -0.74 6.08
C PRO A 279 14.56 -0.01 4.83
N VAL A 280 15.86 -0.10 4.59
CA VAL A 280 16.49 0.52 3.42
C VAL A 280 17.66 -0.31 2.92
N ARG A 281 17.85 -0.32 1.61
CA ARG A 281 18.99 -0.98 0.98
C ARG A 281 20.16 -0.02 0.87
N ILE A 282 21.36 -0.51 1.15
CA ILE A 282 22.61 0.24 0.97
C ILE A 282 22.96 0.25 -0.51
N ALA A 283 23.07 1.45 -1.09
CA ALA A 283 23.48 1.62 -2.49
C ALA A 283 25.02 1.63 -2.63
N ARG A 284 25.73 2.25 -1.69
CA ARG A 284 27.19 2.40 -1.76
C ARG A 284 27.81 2.60 -0.38
N VAL A 285 29.07 2.14 -0.23
CA VAL A 285 29.90 2.40 0.95
C VAL A 285 31.24 3.00 0.51
N ARG A 286 31.63 4.13 1.09
CA ARG A 286 32.95 4.78 0.89
C ARG A 286 33.49 5.27 2.22
N GLY A 287 34.43 4.52 2.81
CA GLY A 287 34.87 4.77 4.17
C GLY A 287 33.65 4.81 5.10
N ARG A 288 33.53 5.82 5.93
CA ARG A 288 32.39 6.01 6.85
C ARG A 288 31.13 6.57 6.19
N LYS A 289 31.15 6.92 4.89
CA LYS A 289 29.99 7.44 4.17
C LYS A 289 29.22 6.28 3.51
N VAL A 290 27.96 6.15 3.88
CA VAL A 290 27.03 5.14 3.39
C VAL A 290 25.90 5.82 2.61
N THR A 291 25.82 5.54 1.31
CA THR A 291 24.72 6.02 0.46
C THR A 291 23.58 5.01 0.50
N LEU A 292 22.40 5.50 0.75
CA LEU A 292 21.16 4.73 0.83
C LEU A 292 20.44 4.72 -0.54
N GLU A 293 19.60 3.75 -0.75
CA GLU A 293 18.77 3.65 -1.98
C GLU A 293 17.67 4.73 -2.05
N ARG A 294 17.27 5.24 -0.87
CA ARG A 294 16.29 6.32 -0.69
C ARG A 294 16.84 7.36 0.27
N PRO A 295 16.39 8.62 0.18
CA PRO A 295 16.83 9.65 1.13
C PRO A 295 16.22 9.39 2.52
N LEU A 296 16.89 9.89 3.55
CA LEU A 296 16.38 9.77 4.93
C LEU A 296 14.96 10.33 5.06
N PRO A 297 14.03 9.57 5.65
CA PRO A 297 12.66 10.01 5.89
C PRO A 297 12.52 11.04 7.02
N LEU A 298 13.46 11.03 7.96
CA LEU A 298 13.53 11.87 9.15
C LEU A 298 14.97 12.32 9.38
N ASP A 299 15.17 13.31 10.24
CA ASP A 299 16.50 13.61 10.77
C ASP A 299 17.03 12.39 11.56
N THR A 300 18.34 12.30 11.68
CA THR A 300 18.97 11.44 12.68
C THR A 300 19.60 12.35 13.73
N ARG A 301 19.14 12.24 14.98
CA ARG A 301 19.60 13.06 16.11
C ARG A 301 20.17 12.16 17.21
N PRO A 302 21.20 12.58 17.94
CA PRO A 302 21.85 11.75 18.96
C PRO A 302 20.88 11.25 20.04
N GLU A 303 19.90 12.06 20.43
CA GLU A 303 18.88 11.74 21.43
C GLU A 303 17.97 10.56 21.03
N TRP A 304 17.86 10.26 19.74
CA TRP A 304 17.09 9.14 19.21
C TRP A 304 17.94 7.88 18.97
N ASP A 305 19.20 7.89 19.39
CA ASP A 305 20.14 6.75 19.27
C ASP A 305 20.11 6.09 17.88
N PRO A 306 20.35 6.83 16.78
CA PRO A 306 20.21 6.34 15.43
C PRO A 306 21.19 5.22 15.13
N ARG A 307 20.66 4.06 14.66
CA ARG A 307 21.46 2.87 14.35
C ARG A 307 21.04 2.24 13.03
N LEU A 308 22.01 1.69 12.31
CA LEU A 308 21.75 0.67 11.31
C LEU A 308 21.86 -0.69 11.99
N THR A 309 20.83 -1.50 11.86
CA THR A 309 20.75 -2.81 12.50
C THR A 309 20.59 -3.90 11.46
N THR A 310 20.80 -5.16 11.87
CA THR A 310 20.44 -6.31 11.05
C THR A 310 18.95 -6.25 10.78
N HIS A 311 18.59 -6.61 9.54
CA HIS A 311 17.20 -6.81 9.19
C HIS A 311 16.80 -8.23 9.58
N VAL A 312 15.82 -8.36 10.46
CA VAL A 312 15.29 -9.66 10.83
C VAL A 312 14.32 -10.11 9.74
N GLU A 313 14.78 -11.05 8.89
CA GLU A 313 13.92 -11.89 8.06
C GLU A 313 12.81 -11.21 7.26
N ALA A 314 13.15 -10.37 6.31
CA ALA A 314 12.17 -9.90 5.34
C ALA A 314 12.09 -10.84 4.13
N LEU A 315 10.86 -11.06 3.69
CA LEU A 315 10.60 -11.64 2.38
C LEU A 315 10.95 -10.61 1.32
N THR A 316 11.79 -10.97 0.35
CA THR A 316 12.22 -10.01 -0.68
C THR A 316 12.00 -10.52 -2.10
N GLY A 317 11.61 -9.61 -3.00
CA GLY A 317 11.57 -9.88 -4.44
C GLY A 317 10.58 -10.98 -4.85
N SER A 318 9.49 -11.14 -4.11
CA SER A 318 8.40 -12.07 -4.40
C SER A 318 7.16 -11.34 -4.89
N GLY A 319 6.29 -12.02 -5.62
CA GLY A 319 5.11 -11.36 -6.16
C GLY A 319 3.98 -12.30 -6.57
N VAL A 320 2.85 -11.71 -6.91
CA VAL A 320 1.67 -12.37 -7.47
C VAL A 320 1.19 -11.62 -8.70
N GLU A 321 0.89 -12.34 -9.77
CA GLU A 321 0.58 -11.76 -11.07
C GLU A 321 -0.59 -12.50 -11.76
N GLY A 322 -1.47 -11.75 -12.41
CA GLY A 322 -2.40 -12.25 -13.40
C GLY A 322 -3.42 -13.27 -12.91
N LEU A 323 -4.14 -13.01 -11.80
CA LEU A 323 -5.19 -13.90 -11.31
C LEU A 323 -6.31 -13.18 -10.56
N THR A 324 -7.45 -13.84 -10.45
CA THR A 324 -8.55 -13.48 -9.54
C THR A 324 -8.51 -14.38 -8.31
N LEU A 325 -8.57 -13.78 -7.12
CA LEU A 325 -8.85 -14.46 -5.87
C LEU A 325 -10.28 -14.10 -5.44
N GLU A 326 -11.15 -15.09 -5.41
CA GLU A 326 -12.56 -14.94 -5.07
C GLU A 326 -12.89 -15.79 -3.85
N ALA A 327 -13.44 -15.18 -2.80
CA ALA A 327 -13.99 -15.94 -1.68
C ALA A 327 -15.43 -16.34 -1.94
N VAL A 328 -15.88 -17.37 -1.24
CA VAL A 328 -17.31 -17.71 -1.19
C VAL A 328 -18.11 -16.48 -0.77
N GLU A 329 -19.16 -16.16 -1.53
CA GLU A 329 -19.98 -14.99 -1.24
C GLU A 329 -20.79 -15.23 0.04
N THR A 330 -20.45 -14.49 1.08
CA THR A 330 -21.18 -14.45 2.35
C THR A 330 -21.52 -13.00 2.66
N PRO A 331 -22.59 -12.71 3.42
CA PRO A 331 -22.84 -11.34 3.85
C PRO A 331 -21.62 -10.75 4.57
N GLN A 332 -21.33 -9.47 4.31
CA GLN A 332 -20.28 -8.77 5.03
C GLN A 332 -20.55 -8.82 6.55
N ALA A 333 -19.54 -9.14 7.33
CA ALA A 333 -19.66 -9.18 8.78
C ALA A 333 -19.84 -7.78 9.38
N PRO A 334 -20.50 -7.66 10.54
CA PRO A 334 -20.48 -6.42 11.30
C PRO A 334 -19.04 -5.98 11.64
N HIS A 335 -18.86 -4.70 11.90
CA HIS A 335 -17.56 -4.11 12.20
C HIS A 335 -16.82 -4.87 13.32
N LEU A 336 -15.56 -5.23 13.07
CA LEU A 336 -14.68 -6.01 13.94
C LEU A 336 -15.13 -7.46 14.19
N LEU A 337 -16.03 -7.99 13.38
CA LEU A 337 -16.41 -9.40 13.40
C LEU A 337 -16.05 -10.11 12.09
N ASP A 338 -15.10 -9.57 11.35
CA ASP A 338 -14.65 -10.13 10.08
C ASP A 338 -14.17 -11.57 10.25
N ARG A 339 -14.56 -12.43 9.31
CA ARG A 339 -14.23 -13.86 9.34
C ARG A 339 -12.84 -14.16 8.82
N GLY A 340 -12.21 -13.17 8.17
CA GLY A 340 -10.90 -13.34 7.55
C GLY A 340 -10.97 -13.93 6.14
N HIS A 341 -12.00 -13.62 5.38
CA HIS A 341 -11.94 -13.73 3.93
C HIS A 341 -11.08 -12.57 3.41
N ASN A 342 -9.78 -12.61 3.71
CA ASN A 342 -8.85 -11.56 3.35
C ASN A 342 -8.11 -11.93 2.06
N GLY A 343 -7.89 -10.96 1.20
CA GLY A 343 -7.30 -11.18 -0.12
C GLY A 343 -5.80 -11.45 -0.09
N VAL A 344 -5.00 -10.51 -0.60
CA VAL A 344 -3.54 -10.64 -0.70
C VAL A 344 -2.87 -9.78 0.37
N THR A 345 -2.01 -10.36 1.19
CA THR A 345 -1.26 -9.62 2.21
C THR A 345 0.25 -9.85 2.08
N PHE A 346 0.99 -8.74 2.08
CA PHE A 346 2.45 -8.71 2.21
C PHE A 346 2.80 -8.30 3.64
N GLN A 347 3.48 -9.18 4.36
CA GLN A 347 3.86 -8.96 5.75
C GLN A 347 5.35 -9.24 5.95
N CYS A 348 6.05 -8.33 6.63
CA CYS A 348 7.51 -8.33 6.72
C CYS A 348 8.14 -8.51 5.34
N ALA A 349 7.74 -7.67 4.37
CA ALA A 349 8.07 -7.81 2.96
C ALA A 349 8.77 -6.56 2.41
N TYR A 350 9.76 -6.76 1.56
CA TYR A 350 10.52 -5.70 0.91
C TYR A 350 10.70 -5.98 -0.59
N ASP A 351 10.53 -4.97 -1.45
CA ASP A 351 10.64 -5.13 -2.92
C ASP A 351 9.68 -6.19 -3.50
N CYS A 352 8.50 -6.39 -2.92
CA CYS A 352 7.48 -7.33 -3.39
C CYS A 352 6.41 -6.64 -4.25
N TRP A 353 5.58 -7.45 -4.96
CA TRP A 353 4.56 -6.85 -5.82
C TRP A 353 3.31 -7.71 -6.03
N ALA A 354 2.22 -7.03 -6.42
CA ALA A 354 1.03 -7.62 -7.04
C ALA A 354 0.75 -6.87 -8.35
N ASP A 355 0.43 -7.60 -9.43
CA ASP A 355 0.10 -7.03 -10.72
C ASP A 355 -1.02 -7.81 -11.42
N ASP A 356 -2.03 -7.10 -11.96
CA ASP A 356 -3.22 -7.69 -12.58
C ASP A 356 -3.94 -8.67 -11.63
N ILE A 357 -4.31 -8.18 -10.44
CA ILE A 357 -5.01 -8.97 -9.42
C ILE A 357 -6.41 -8.41 -9.16
N VAL A 358 -7.40 -9.28 -9.24
CA VAL A 358 -8.77 -8.99 -8.80
C VAL A 358 -9.06 -9.78 -7.52
N VAL A 359 -9.53 -9.10 -6.47
CA VAL A 359 -10.05 -9.76 -5.27
C VAL A 359 -11.55 -9.53 -5.18
N ARG A 360 -12.33 -10.60 -4.88
CA ARG A 360 -13.79 -10.54 -4.86
C ARG A 360 -14.36 -11.14 -3.59
N HIS A 361 -15.41 -10.51 -3.05
CA HIS A 361 -16.15 -10.95 -1.87
C HIS A 361 -15.32 -11.06 -0.60
N MET A 362 -14.30 -10.19 -0.48
CA MET A 362 -13.37 -10.20 0.65
C MET A 362 -13.84 -9.34 1.83
N ASP A 363 -13.35 -9.66 3.03
CA ASP A 363 -13.42 -8.79 4.20
C ASP A 363 -12.38 -7.67 4.08
N ASN A 364 -11.14 -8.03 3.74
CA ASN A 364 -10.06 -7.12 3.39
C ASN A 364 -9.51 -7.45 1.99
N GLY A 365 -9.18 -6.44 1.21
CA GLY A 365 -8.67 -6.64 -0.15
C GLY A 365 -7.16 -6.88 -0.20
N PHE A 366 -6.38 -5.84 -0.06
CA PHE A 366 -4.92 -5.87 -0.13
C PHE A 366 -4.31 -5.29 1.14
N GLY A 367 -3.36 -6.01 1.73
CA GLY A 367 -2.69 -5.63 2.95
C GLY A 367 -1.18 -5.45 2.78
N LEU A 368 -0.67 -4.36 3.36
CA LEU A 368 0.76 -4.07 3.52
C LEU A 368 1.01 -3.90 5.02
N VAL A 369 1.62 -4.90 5.66
CA VAL A 369 1.85 -4.92 7.11
C VAL A 369 3.35 -5.06 7.36
N SER A 370 3.97 -4.04 7.94
CA SER A 370 5.44 -3.98 7.99
C SER A 370 6.02 -4.32 6.61
N ALA A 371 5.51 -3.68 5.57
CA ALA A 371 5.93 -3.86 4.20
C ALA A 371 6.57 -2.58 3.68
N SER A 372 7.65 -2.69 2.92
CA SER A 372 8.32 -1.51 2.38
C SER A 372 8.77 -1.72 0.95
N ALA A 373 8.75 -0.64 0.17
CA ALA A 373 9.14 -0.68 -1.22
C ALA A 373 8.35 -1.72 -2.04
N CYS A 374 7.11 -2.00 -1.68
CA CYS A 374 6.24 -2.91 -2.42
C CYS A 374 5.38 -2.13 -3.43
N THR A 375 4.99 -2.79 -4.52
CA THR A 375 4.09 -2.20 -5.52
C THR A 375 2.84 -3.06 -5.71
N LEU A 376 1.67 -2.44 -5.59
CA LEU A 376 0.39 -3.00 -6.00
C LEU A 376 -0.05 -2.23 -7.25
N ARG A 377 -0.11 -2.90 -8.40
CA ARG A 377 -0.44 -2.27 -9.69
C ARG A 377 -1.56 -3.04 -10.39
N ASN A 378 -2.43 -2.34 -11.12
CA ASN A 378 -3.54 -2.95 -11.84
C ASN A 378 -4.39 -3.85 -10.91
N THR A 379 -4.70 -3.36 -9.72
CA THR A 379 -5.40 -4.13 -8.71
C THR A 379 -6.85 -3.67 -8.57
N ARG A 380 -7.75 -4.62 -8.30
CA ARG A 380 -9.19 -4.35 -8.22
C ARG A 380 -9.81 -5.07 -7.03
N VAL A 381 -10.63 -4.33 -6.27
CA VAL A 381 -11.49 -4.87 -5.21
C VAL A 381 -12.94 -4.80 -5.69
N ALA A 382 -13.63 -5.95 -5.70
CA ALA A 382 -14.95 -6.10 -6.30
C ALA A 382 -15.85 -7.05 -5.48
N GLY A 383 -17.12 -7.12 -5.87
CA GLY A 383 -18.11 -8.02 -5.27
C GLY A 383 -18.88 -7.36 -4.14
N ARG A 384 -19.14 -8.07 -3.02
CA ARG A 384 -19.81 -7.51 -1.85
C ARG A 384 -18.98 -6.40 -1.19
N GLY A 385 -19.56 -5.64 -0.28
CA GLY A 385 -18.82 -4.62 0.48
C GLY A 385 -17.61 -5.23 1.22
N THR A 386 -16.52 -4.49 1.22
CA THR A 386 -15.23 -4.85 1.82
C THR A 386 -14.95 -3.89 2.97
N HIS A 387 -14.52 -4.39 4.13
CA HIS A 387 -14.23 -3.55 5.29
C HIS A 387 -13.05 -2.63 5.00
N HIS A 388 -11.87 -3.20 4.66
CA HIS A 388 -10.70 -2.46 4.21
C HIS A 388 -10.26 -2.92 2.81
N PRO A 389 -10.67 -2.22 1.74
CA PRO A 389 -10.20 -2.53 0.39
C PRO A 389 -8.67 -2.53 0.26
N TYR A 390 -8.01 -1.55 0.85
CA TYR A 390 -6.55 -1.47 0.95
C TYR A 390 -6.16 -0.98 2.34
N PHE A 391 -5.19 -1.64 2.96
CA PHE A 391 -4.64 -1.19 4.23
C PHE A 391 -3.11 -1.25 4.25
N CYS A 392 -2.50 -0.27 4.91
CA CYS A 392 -1.06 -0.08 5.04
C CYS A 392 -0.76 0.30 6.49
N ARG A 393 -0.10 -0.59 7.25
CA ARG A 393 0.01 -0.47 8.69
C ARG A 393 1.31 -1.00 9.27
N GLU A 394 1.52 -0.78 10.58
CA GLU A 394 2.64 -1.31 11.37
C GLU A 394 4.01 -0.96 10.75
N GLY A 395 4.26 0.34 10.56
CA GLY A 395 5.52 0.81 10.02
C GLY A 395 5.76 0.35 8.57
N SER A 396 4.74 0.45 7.73
CA SER A 396 4.88 0.22 6.28
C SER A 396 5.34 1.49 5.58
N HIS A 397 6.37 1.39 4.73
CA HIS A 397 7.04 2.57 4.19
C HIS A 397 7.32 2.46 2.69
N ASP A 398 7.32 3.60 1.99
CA ASP A 398 7.79 3.69 0.61
C ASP A 398 7.03 2.77 -0.38
N ASN A 399 5.81 2.36 -0.07
CA ASN A 399 5.02 1.51 -0.95
C ASN A 399 4.30 2.33 -2.03
N LEU A 400 4.00 1.68 -3.15
CA LEU A 400 3.25 2.25 -4.26
C LEU A 400 2.01 1.42 -4.55
N VAL A 401 0.85 2.05 -4.51
CA VAL A 401 -0.42 1.48 -5.02
C VAL A 401 -0.85 2.33 -6.19
N GLU A 402 -0.87 1.76 -7.40
CA GLU A 402 -1.17 2.52 -8.61
C GLU A 402 -2.09 1.76 -9.57
N ASP A 403 -2.86 2.49 -10.37
CA ASP A 403 -3.83 1.92 -11.30
C ASP A 403 -4.82 0.97 -10.57
N PHE A 404 -5.37 1.43 -9.46
CA PHE A 404 -6.23 0.64 -8.61
C PHE A 404 -7.70 1.05 -8.71
N VAL A 405 -8.59 0.07 -8.52
CA VAL A 405 -10.05 0.28 -8.55
C VAL A 405 -10.70 -0.34 -7.32
N ILE A 406 -11.55 0.44 -6.65
CA ILE A 406 -12.52 -0.07 -5.67
C ILE A 406 -13.90 0.06 -6.32
N GLU A 407 -14.50 -1.07 -6.69
CA GLU A 407 -15.81 -1.11 -7.34
C GLU A 407 -16.95 -0.85 -6.36
N GLU A 408 -18.09 -0.46 -6.89
CA GLU A 408 -19.32 -0.45 -6.11
C GLU A 408 -19.70 -1.87 -5.68
N ARG A 409 -20.28 -1.98 -4.48
CA ARG A 409 -20.73 -3.26 -3.96
C ARG A 409 -21.86 -3.84 -4.81
N THR A 410 -21.87 -5.13 -5.01
CA THR A 410 -22.90 -5.84 -5.74
C THR A 410 -24.14 -6.17 -4.90
N THR A 411 -24.01 -6.10 -3.56
CA THR A 411 -25.08 -6.40 -2.61
C THR A 411 -25.22 -5.28 -1.58
N PRO A 412 -26.41 -5.02 -1.04
CA PRO A 412 -26.61 -4.05 0.03
C PRO A 412 -25.73 -4.36 1.25
N ALA A 413 -25.33 -3.30 1.97
CA ALA A 413 -24.58 -3.46 3.21
C ALA A 413 -25.49 -3.97 4.33
N PRO A 414 -25.16 -5.09 4.99
CA PRO A 414 -25.86 -5.50 6.20
C PRO A 414 -25.68 -4.44 7.31
N ALA A 415 -26.63 -4.43 8.27
CA ALA A 415 -26.56 -3.55 9.41
C ALA A 415 -25.26 -3.79 10.23
N GLY A 416 -24.68 -2.72 10.75
CA GLY A 416 -23.46 -2.77 11.57
C GLY A 416 -22.16 -2.97 10.79
N THR A 417 -22.19 -3.13 9.47
CA THR A 417 -20.97 -3.20 8.66
C THR A 417 -20.33 -1.82 8.48
N GLN A 418 -19.02 -1.81 8.27
CA GLN A 418 -18.29 -0.59 7.91
C GLN A 418 -17.54 -0.81 6.59
N LEU A 419 -17.34 0.28 5.89
CA LEU A 419 -16.50 0.39 4.71
C LEU A 419 -15.55 1.56 4.96
N HIS A 420 -14.27 1.32 4.81
CA HIS A 420 -13.26 2.38 4.88
C HIS A 420 -12.85 2.83 3.46
N GLY A 421 -11.84 2.26 2.89
CA GLY A 421 -11.33 2.64 1.57
C GLY A 421 -9.83 2.34 1.48
N ILE A 422 -9.03 3.38 1.25
CA ILE A 422 -7.57 3.25 1.38
C ILE A 422 -7.15 3.69 2.78
N ASN A 423 -6.61 2.74 3.54
CA ASN A 423 -6.22 2.93 4.94
C ASN A 423 -4.72 3.11 5.08
N VAL A 424 -4.30 3.99 6.00
CA VAL A 424 -2.92 4.09 6.47
C VAL A 424 -2.89 4.37 7.96
N GLU A 425 -1.99 3.68 8.71
CA GLU A 425 -1.87 3.85 10.16
C GLU A 425 -0.47 3.48 10.69
N GLY A 426 -0.24 3.63 12.00
CA GLY A 426 0.86 3.03 12.73
C GLY A 426 2.25 3.48 12.29
N LEU A 427 2.53 4.79 12.29
CA LEU A 427 3.77 5.42 11.84
C LEU A 427 4.18 5.09 10.39
N SER A 428 3.26 4.53 9.59
CA SER A 428 3.51 4.24 8.17
C SER A 428 3.77 5.52 7.38
N SER A 429 4.76 5.52 6.51
CA SER A 429 5.23 6.76 5.90
C SER A 429 5.69 6.61 4.44
N TYR A 430 5.64 7.70 3.69
CA TYR A 430 6.09 7.80 2.30
C TYR A 430 5.38 6.83 1.35
N ASN A 431 4.21 6.31 1.74
CA ASN A 431 3.39 5.48 0.86
C ASN A 431 2.64 6.35 -0.15
N VAL A 432 2.47 5.83 -1.35
CA VAL A 432 1.87 6.53 -2.48
C VAL A 432 0.66 5.76 -2.98
N TRP A 433 -0.47 6.45 -3.09
CA TRP A 433 -1.63 6.01 -3.86
C TRP A 433 -1.76 6.89 -5.10
N SER A 434 -1.80 6.26 -6.27
CA SER A 434 -1.67 6.95 -7.57
C SER A 434 -2.65 6.38 -8.60
N ARG A 435 -3.32 7.23 -9.37
CA ARG A 435 -4.25 6.85 -10.44
C ARG A 435 -5.32 5.85 -9.97
N GLY A 436 -6.06 6.25 -8.91
CA GLY A 436 -7.12 5.43 -8.32
C GLY A 436 -8.51 5.82 -8.79
N ASP A 437 -9.39 4.84 -8.95
CA ASP A 437 -10.84 5.01 -9.12
C ASP A 437 -11.56 4.33 -7.95
N MET A 438 -11.96 5.13 -6.96
CA MET A 438 -12.65 4.69 -5.76
C MET A 438 -14.15 4.98 -5.89
N ARG A 439 -14.91 4.06 -6.46
CA ARG A 439 -16.36 4.19 -6.63
C ARG A 439 -17.12 4.03 -5.32
N MET A 440 -16.44 3.56 -4.28
CA MET A 440 -16.90 3.60 -2.89
C MET A 440 -15.70 3.65 -1.94
N GLY A 441 -15.95 4.09 -0.70
CA GLY A 441 -14.92 4.26 0.31
C GLY A 441 -14.43 5.69 0.43
N THR A 442 -13.42 5.89 1.25
CA THR A 442 -12.80 7.18 1.51
C THR A 442 -11.29 7.05 1.69
N PHE A 443 -10.62 8.18 1.90
CA PHE A 443 -9.26 8.17 2.46
C PHE A 443 -9.38 7.97 3.96
N ASP A 444 -9.00 6.78 4.41
CA ASP A 444 -9.02 6.43 5.81
C ASP A 444 -7.61 6.60 6.41
N THR A 445 -7.55 7.25 7.55
CA THR A 445 -6.33 7.39 8.34
C THR A 445 -6.66 6.95 9.75
N HIS A 446 -6.24 5.74 10.08
CA HIS A 446 -6.72 5.02 11.26
C HIS A 446 -5.89 5.30 12.50
N ARG A 447 -5.53 6.57 12.70
CA ARG A 447 -4.67 7.05 13.78
C ARG A 447 -3.27 6.41 13.77
N GLY A 448 -2.56 6.43 14.89
CA GLY A 448 -1.18 5.93 14.93
C GLY A 448 -0.18 6.82 14.18
N MET A 449 -0.54 8.08 13.96
CA MET A 449 0.28 9.15 13.38
C MET A 449 1.08 8.73 12.13
N PRO A 450 0.45 8.19 11.08
CA PRO A 450 1.14 8.03 9.81
C PRO A 450 1.54 9.40 9.27
N PHE A 451 2.66 9.51 8.58
CA PHE A 451 3.19 10.80 8.12
C PHE A 451 3.76 10.72 6.69
N ALA A 452 3.87 11.84 6.02
CA ALA A 452 4.48 11.97 4.69
C ALA A 452 3.90 11.01 3.61
N ASN A 453 2.63 10.63 3.73
CA ASN A 453 1.95 9.80 2.73
C ASN A 453 1.30 10.68 1.64
N VAL A 454 1.23 10.16 0.42
CA VAL A 454 0.77 10.92 -0.75
C VAL A 454 -0.37 10.20 -1.45
N ARG A 455 -1.43 10.94 -1.77
CA ARG A 455 -2.54 10.52 -2.60
C ARG A 455 -2.62 11.44 -3.81
N THR A 456 -2.49 10.89 -5.02
CA THR A 456 -2.34 11.70 -6.24
C THR A 456 -3.11 11.14 -7.41
N ASP A 457 -3.83 12.03 -8.14
CA ASP A 457 -4.63 11.69 -9.32
C ASP A 457 -5.67 10.59 -9.04
N ILE A 458 -6.54 10.84 -8.05
CA ILE A 458 -7.56 9.89 -7.58
C ILE A 458 -8.95 10.50 -7.74
N THR A 459 -9.88 9.70 -8.26
CA THR A 459 -11.31 9.96 -8.17
C THR A 459 -11.89 9.15 -7.01
N VAL A 460 -12.68 9.77 -6.14
CA VAL A 460 -13.22 9.15 -4.93
C VAL A 460 -14.67 9.57 -4.68
N THR A 461 -15.52 8.61 -4.35
CA THR A 461 -16.92 8.89 -3.96
C THR A 461 -17.00 9.45 -2.54
N ASN A 462 -16.04 9.19 -1.68
CA ASN A 462 -15.99 9.68 -0.29
C ASN A 462 -17.24 9.31 0.52
N ASN A 463 -17.64 8.07 0.48
CA ASN A 463 -18.80 7.52 1.20
C ASN A 463 -18.43 6.45 2.24
N GLY A 464 -17.16 6.31 2.55
CA GLY A 464 -16.66 5.43 3.60
C GLY A 464 -16.56 6.10 4.96
N ARG A 465 -16.13 5.33 5.96
CA ARG A 465 -15.76 5.83 7.29
C ARG A 465 -14.26 6.00 7.40
N HIS A 466 -13.85 7.02 8.13
CA HIS A 466 -12.44 7.31 8.41
C HIS A 466 -12.22 7.48 9.92
N GLY A 467 -10.95 7.51 10.31
CA GLY A 467 -10.52 7.64 11.69
C GLY A 467 -10.64 6.34 12.48
N GLY A 468 -9.88 6.24 13.52
CA GLY A 468 -9.83 5.10 14.43
C GLY A 468 -10.02 5.52 15.87
N ASP A 469 -9.61 4.67 16.81
CA ASP A 469 -9.65 4.91 18.24
C ASP A 469 -8.84 6.17 18.60
N ALA A 470 -9.47 7.11 19.28
CA ALA A 470 -8.85 8.37 19.70
C ALA A 470 -7.61 8.18 20.60
N VAL A 471 -7.51 7.06 21.29
CA VAL A 471 -6.34 6.74 22.12
C VAL A 471 -5.16 6.15 21.33
N ALA A 472 -5.31 5.92 20.05
CA ALA A 472 -4.25 5.35 19.20
C ALA A 472 -3.31 6.39 18.57
N GLY A 473 -3.39 7.66 18.96
CA GLY A 473 -2.56 8.75 18.44
C GLY A 473 -3.25 9.58 17.36
N PRO A 474 -2.58 10.64 16.86
CA PRO A 474 -3.15 11.54 15.86
C PRO A 474 -3.48 10.82 14.55
N LEU A 475 -4.50 11.34 13.85
CA LEU A 475 -4.85 10.88 12.50
C LEU A 475 -3.71 11.10 11.50
N PHE A 476 -3.01 12.20 11.64
CA PHE A 476 -1.96 12.61 10.71
C PHE A 476 -0.70 13.04 11.48
N GLY A 477 0.47 12.60 11.01
CA GLY A 477 1.71 13.30 11.21
C GLY A 477 1.96 14.31 10.09
N ALA A 478 3.16 14.86 10.01
CA ALA A 478 3.48 15.91 9.07
C ALA A 478 3.56 15.44 7.61
N ARG A 479 3.40 16.38 6.68
CA ARG A 479 3.70 16.25 5.24
C ARG A 479 2.78 15.28 4.48
N PHE A 480 1.55 15.08 4.95
CA PHE A 480 0.55 14.45 4.08
C PHE A 480 0.31 15.33 2.85
N THR A 481 0.15 14.67 1.69
CA THR A 481 -0.11 15.41 0.45
C THR A 481 -1.28 14.79 -0.31
N HIS A 482 -2.28 15.61 -0.59
CA HIS A 482 -3.37 15.31 -1.52
C HIS A 482 -3.17 16.15 -2.79
N TRP A 483 -3.04 15.49 -3.93
CA TRP A 483 -2.71 16.15 -5.16
C TRP A 483 -3.62 15.71 -6.31
N ASN A 484 -4.37 16.65 -6.88
CA ASN A 484 -5.31 16.39 -7.96
C ASN A 484 -6.35 15.32 -7.59
N ILE A 485 -7.16 15.62 -6.59
CA ILE A 485 -8.21 14.74 -6.08
C ILE A 485 -9.58 15.19 -6.58
N ARG A 486 -10.35 14.26 -7.16
CA ARG A 486 -11.73 14.50 -7.57
C ARG A 486 -12.70 13.77 -6.64
N VAL A 487 -13.47 14.54 -5.87
CA VAL A 487 -14.52 14.04 -4.98
C VAL A 487 -15.85 14.06 -5.71
N THR A 488 -16.57 12.94 -5.80
CA THR A 488 -17.79 12.85 -6.62
C THR A 488 -19.07 13.18 -5.87
N ASN A 489 -19.07 13.08 -4.53
CA ASN A 489 -20.26 13.38 -3.69
C ASN A 489 -20.20 14.74 -2.99
N ALA A 490 -19.21 15.57 -3.28
CA ALA A 490 -18.99 16.90 -2.70
C ALA A 490 -18.73 16.94 -1.17
N ARG A 491 -18.49 15.80 -0.50
CA ARG A 491 -18.15 15.78 0.94
C ARG A 491 -16.67 16.06 1.16
N ALA A 492 -16.34 16.90 2.15
CA ALA A 492 -14.97 17.26 2.46
C ALA A 492 -14.21 16.13 3.18
N GLY A 493 -14.70 15.66 4.30
CA GLY A 493 -14.06 14.64 5.12
C GLY A 493 -12.55 14.83 5.23
N LEU A 494 -11.79 13.75 5.13
CA LEU A 494 -10.33 13.79 5.06
C LEU A 494 -9.77 14.17 3.67
N MET A 495 -10.58 14.73 2.80
CA MET A 495 -10.17 15.21 1.48
C MET A 495 -9.43 16.55 1.57
N ARG A 496 -9.93 17.45 2.43
CA ARG A 496 -9.23 18.67 2.84
C ARG A 496 -8.55 18.44 4.18
N ILE A 497 -7.23 18.47 4.20
CA ILE A 497 -6.42 18.18 5.39
C ILE A 497 -5.65 19.38 5.93
N ASP A 498 -5.85 20.55 5.33
CA ASP A 498 -5.18 21.79 5.71
C ASP A 498 -5.49 22.24 7.15
N GLY A 499 -6.66 21.90 7.70
CA GLY A 499 -7.00 22.13 9.10
C GLY A 499 -6.72 20.97 10.07
N LEU A 500 -6.07 19.90 9.61
CA LEU A 500 -5.92 18.66 10.39
C LEU A 500 -4.49 18.13 10.45
N ALA A 501 -3.74 18.26 9.36
CA ALA A 501 -2.43 17.64 9.19
C ALA A 501 -1.33 18.70 9.17
N PRO A 502 -0.37 18.63 10.10
CA PRO A 502 0.74 19.59 10.15
C PRO A 502 1.59 19.54 8.88
N TYR A 503 2.01 20.70 8.39
CA TYR A 503 2.85 20.82 7.18
C TYR A 503 2.27 20.06 5.97
N SER A 504 0.97 19.97 5.85
CA SER A 504 0.32 19.26 4.74
C SER A 504 0.21 20.11 3.48
N ALA A 505 -0.03 19.44 2.35
CA ALA A 505 -0.36 20.08 1.09
C ALA A 505 -1.63 19.47 0.51
N THR A 506 -2.63 20.29 0.21
CA THR A 506 -3.80 19.92 -0.59
C THR A 506 -3.81 20.77 -1.85
N VAL A 507 -3.67 20.14 -3.02
CA VAL A 507 -3.53 20.84 -4.29
C VAL A 507 -4.45 20.26 -5.33
N GLY A 508 -5.32 21.10 -5.92
CA GLY A 508 -6.19 20.69 -7.01
C GLY A 508 -7.26 19.69 -6.58
N ILE A 509 -8.03 20.06 -5.59
CA ILE A 509 -9.27 19.39 -5.20
C ILE A 509 -10.44 20.20 -5.74
N ASN A 510 -11.49 19.53 -6.27
CA ASN A 510 -12.72 20.21 -6.62
C ASN A 510 -13.42 20.77 -5.37
N GLU A 511 -14.39 21.66 -5.57
CA GLU A 511 -15.16 22.22 -4.48
C GLU A 511 -15.92 21.13 -3.72
N VAL A 512 -15.84 21.16 -2.40
CA VAL A 512 -16.53 20.28 -1.48
C VAL A 512 -17.30 21.15 -0.47
N THR A 513 -18.51 20.75 -0.14
CA THR A 513 -19.46 21.60 0.61
C THR A 513 -19.61 21.19 2.07
N GLU A 514 -19.30 19.94 2.39
CA GLU A 514 -19.43 19.41 3.74
C GLU A 514 -18.07 19.04 4.30
N PHE A 515 -17.79 19.50 5.51
CA PHE A 515 -16.67 19.03 6.30
C PHE A 515 -17.16 17.89 7.19
N ASP A 516 -16.66 16.68 6.95
CA ASP A 516 -17.16 15.49 7.61
C ASP A 516 -16.34 15.15 8.87
N GLN A 517 -16.97 15.30 10.04
CA GLN A 517 -16.82 14.42 11.19
C GLN A 517 -15.42 14.23 11.80
N ILE A 518 -14.65 15.27 11.97
CA ILE A 518 -13.59 15.23 12.97
C ILE A 518 -14.00 16.21 14.06
N ASP A 519 -14.51 15.65 15.16
CA ASP A 519 -15.09 16.44 16.24
C ASP A 519 -14.05 17.38 16.88
N VAL A 520 -12.79 16.96 16.90
CA VAL A 520 -11.69 17.77 17.45
C VAL A 520 -10.41 17.53 16.62
N PRO A 521 -9.74 18.57 16.11
CA PRO A 521 -8.41 18.46 15.54
C PRO A 521 -7.43 17.86 16.55
N ASP A 522 -6.55 16.97 16.10
CA ASP A 522 -5.49 16.40 16.94
C ASP A 522 -4.45 17.47 17.32
N PHE A 523 -4.33 18.52 16.51
CA PHE A 523 -3.36 19.60 16.68
C PHE A 523 -4.03 20.98 16.66
N SER A 524 -3.39 21.97 17.30
CA SER A 524 -3.84 23.34 17.37
C SER A 524 -2.79 24.32 16.86
N GLY A 525 -3.18 25.59 16.68
CA GLY A 525 -2.30 26.65 16.20
C GLY A 525 -2.10 26.65 14.68
N ASP A 526 -1.04 27.28 14.19
CA ASP A 526 -0.70 27.31 12.78
C ASP A 526 -0.05 25.96 12.37
N LEU A 527 -0.77 25.17 11.60
CA LEU A 527 -0.29 23.89 11.11
C LEU A 527 0.73 24.03 9.97
N HIS A 528 1.02 25.23 9.49
CA HIS A 528 1.88 25.46 8.31
C HIS A 528 1.46 24.65 7.08
N SER A 529 0.19 24.30 7.01
CA SER A 529 -0.43 23.58 5.89
C SER A 529 -0.74 24.51 4.73
N ARG A 530 -0.86 23.95 3.52
CA ARG A 530 -1.15 24.75 2.32
C ARG A 530 -2.24 24.11 1.49
N LEU A 531 -3.22 24.96 1.10
CA LEU A 531 -4.30 24.64 0.16
C LEU A 531 -4.10 25.49 -1.09
N GLU A 532 -3.90 24.84 -2.26
CA GLU A 532 -3.79 25.54 -3.54
C GLU A 532 -4.75 24.95 -4.58
N LEU A 533 -5.22 25.78 -5.50
CA LEU A 533 -6.09 25.39 -6.60
C LEU A 533 -7.36 24.64 -6.14
N TYR A 534 -8.01 25.17 -5.11
CA TYR A 534 -9.31 24.70 -4.65
C TYR A 534 -10.38 24.98 -5.73
N GLY A 535 -11.29 24.03 -5.95
CA GLY A 535 -12.31 24.11 -7.00
C GLY A 535 -11.81 23.67 -8.39
N THR A 536 -10.58 23.19 -8.56
CA THR A 536 -9.94 23.00 -9.87
C THR A 536 -9.33 21.61 -10.11
N SER A 537 -9.95 20.54 -9.61
CA SER A 537 -9.44 19.17 -9.88
C SER A 537 -9.31 18.90 -11.40
N GLY A 538 -8.28 18.14 -11.78
CA GLY A 538 -8.03 17.75 -13.18
C GLY A 538 -7.23 18.76 -14.03
N THR A 539 -7.08 20.02 -13.58
CA THR A 539 -6.33 21.05 -14.32
C THR A 539 -4.91 21.27 -13.81
N VAL A 540 -4.54 20.63 -12.71
CA VAL A 540 -3.24 20.78 -12.05
C VAL A 540 -2.10 20.20 -12.90
N ARG A 541 -0.96 20.90 -12.95
CA ARG A 541 0.27 20.41 -13.55
C ARG A 541 1.43 20.48 -12.55
N PRO A 542 2.18 19.39 -12.34
CA PRO A 542 1.94 18.07 -12.96
C PRO A 542 0.60 17.46 -12.51
N ARG A 543 0.00 16.65 -13.37
CA ARG A 543 -1.26 15.98 -13.06
C ARG A 543 -1.08 14.96 -11.93
N ASN A 544 -0.01 14.17 -12.03
CA ASN A 544 0.36 13.16 -11.06
C ASN A 544 1.68 13.54 -10.40
N LEU A 545 1.65 13.67 -9.08
CA LEU A 545 2.81 14.13 -8.31
C LEU A 545 3.91 13.06 -8.26
N TYR A 546 3.55 11.78 -8.18
CA TYR A 546 4.51 10.69 -8.14
C TYR A 546 5.30 10.56 -9.45
N GLU A 547 4.60 10.54 -10.57
CA GLU A 547 5.23 10.46 -11.89
C GLU A 547 6.21 11.60 -12.11
N ALA A 548 5.79 12.83 -11.80
CA ALA A 548 6.65 13.99 -11.94
C ALA A 548 7.89 13.95 -11.02
N GLN A 549 7.76 13.40 -9.84
CA GLN A 549 8.92 13.25 -8.93
C GLN A 549 9.88 12.13 -9.36
N ARG A 550 9.40 11.10 -10.06
CA ARG A 550 10.28 10.08 -10.65
C ARG A 550 11.23 10.68 -11.68
N GLU A 551 10.75 11.63 -12.46
CA GLU A 551 11.56 12.36 -13.45
C GLU A 551 12.62 13.27 -12.82
N LEU A 552 12.37 13.74 -11.59
CA LEU A 552 13.31 14.55 -10.81
C LEU A 552 14.32 13.73 -9.99
N GLY A 553 14.35 12.42 -10.17
CA GLY A 553 15.23 11.51 -9.43
C GLY A 553 16.67 12.04 -9.41
N PRO A 554 17.52 11.55 -8.48
CA PRO A 554 18.91 11.96 -8.45
C PRO A 554 19.53 11.51 -9.76
N GLY A 555 19.41 12.32 -10.81
CA GLY A 555 20.01 12.05 -12.10
C GLY A 555 21.39 11.42 -11.90
N ASP A 556 22.08 10.90 -12.84
CA ASP A 556 23.36 10.16 -12.81
C ASP A 556 24.35 10.40 -11.64
N ARG A 557 23.97 11.20 -10.63
CA ARG A 557 24.76 11.48 -9.41
C ARG A 557 24.99 10.23 -8.55
N LEU A 558 24.18 9.17 -8.69
CA LEU A 558 24.43 7.90 -8.01
C LEU A 558 25.35 6.98 -8.82
N SER A 559 25.46 7.18 -10.15
CA SER A 559 26.33 6.40 -11.04
C SER A 559 27.71 7.01 -11.25
N ALA A 560 27.91 8.30 -11.00
CA ALA A 560 29.08 9.06 -11.45
C ALA A 560 29.95 9.69 -10.33
N ARG A 561 29.79 9.35 -9.04
CA ARG A 561 30.68 9.85 -8.01
C ARG A 561 31.11 8.78 -7.01
#